data_4f1a2eff7e4b33f61b5561c08c312c69
#
_entry.id   4f1a2eff7e4b33f61b5561c08c312c69
#
_cell.length_a   1.000
_cell.length_b   1.000
_cell.length_c   1.000
_cell.angle_alpha   90.00
_cell.angle_beta   90.00
_cell.angle_gamma   90.00
#
_symmetry.space_group_name_H-M   'P 1'
#
loop_
_entity.id
_entity.type
_entity.pdbx_description
1 polymer ?
#
loop_
_entity_poly.entity_id
_entity_poly.type
_entity_poly.pdbx_seq_one_letter_code
_entity_poly.pdbx_strand_id
1 'polypeptide(L)'
;MSDPVLLAQVGLRPGEDVRFRRGAAGRWMLGRIQGVNADGSITLHDHHQGAARSLRPDRLEVRRPGPRGKLCWQNVGVVAITWEQLSLW
;
A
#
# COMPACT_ATOMS: atom_id res chain seq x y z
N MET A 1 3.35 -16.49 -2.63
CA MET A 1 3.64 -16.04 -1.27
C MET A 1 4.55 -14.81 -1.34
N SER A 2 4.19 -13.74 -0.69
CA SER A 2 4.92 -12.48 -0.83
C SER A 2 6.11 -12.44 0.11
N ASP A 3 7.23 -11.99 -0.42
CA ASP A 3 8.45 -11.81 0.34
C ASP A 3 8.39 -10.45 1.06
N PRO A 4 8.57 -10.39 2.40
CA PRO A 4 8.64 -9.13 3.13
C PRO A 4 9.72 -8.18 2.59
N VAL A 5 10.80 -8.72 2.03
CA VAL A 5 11.85 -7.91 1.42
C VAL A 5 11.33 -7.15 0.20
N LEU A 6 10.49 -7.77 -0.63
CA LEU A 6 9.88 -7.10 -1.78
C LEU A 6 8.94 -5.98 -1.35
N LEU A 7 8.17 -6.19 -0.28
CA LEU A 7 7.36 -5.11 0.29
C LEU A 7 8.22 -3.95 0.78
N ALA A 8 9.30 -4.24 1.48
CA ALA A 8 10.20 -3.21 1.99
C ALA A 8 10.83 -2.40 0.85
N GLN A 9 11.10 -3.02 -0.30
CA GLN A 9 11.64 -2.33 -1.47
C GLN A 9 10.71 -1.25 -2.01
N VAL A 10 9.40 -1.37 -1.77
CA VAL A 10 8.42 -0.35 -2.17
C VAL A 10 7.92 0.48 -0.98
N GLY A 11 8.62 0.39 0.15
CA GLY A 11 8.30 1.19 1.34
C GLY A 11 7.12 0.69 2.15
N LEU A 12 6.75 -0.56 2.02
CA LEU A 12 5.61 -1.16 2.71
C LEU A 12 6.04 -2.23 3.71
N ARG A 13 5.15 -2.56 4.66
CA ARG A 13 5.38 -3.61 5.66
C ARG A 13 4.21 -4.58 5.70
N PRO A 14 4.46 -5.89 5.91
CA PRO A 14 3.37 -6.85 6.13
C PRO A 14 2.53 -6.44 7.34
N GLY A 15 1.22 -6.58 7.22
CA GLY A 15 0.29 -6.22 8.30
C GLY A 15 0.03 -4.74 8.45
N GLU A 16 0.60 -3.89 7.59
CA GLU A 16 0.37 -2.46 7.62
C GLU A 16 -1.06 -2.12 7.21
N ASP A 17 -1.66 -1.14 7.89
CA ASP A 17 -3.00 -0.67 7.55
C ASP A 17 -2.96 0.15 6.25
N VAL A 18 -3.93 -0.13 5.39
CA VAL A 18 -4.11 0.61 4.14
C VAL A 18 -5.57 1.01 3.99
N ARG A 19 -5.82 2.02 3.17
CA ARG A 19 -7.18 2.30 2.71
C ARG A 19 -7.21 2.21 1.20
N PHE A 20 -8.36 1.84 0.69
CA PHE A 20 -8.59 1.68 -0.74
C PHE A 20 -10.05 1.97 -1.05
N ARG A 21 -10.36 2.18 -2.32
CA ARG A 21 -11.75 2.31 -2.78
C ARG A 21 -11.92 1.62 -4.13
N ARG A 22 -13.14 1.19 -4.38
CA ARG A 22 -13.46 0.39 -5.58
C ARG A 22 -13.42 1.19 -6.87
N GLY A 23 -13.47 2.51 -6.79
CA GLY A 23 -13.40 3.37 -7.94
C GLY A 23 -13.15 4.79 -7.49
N ALA A 24 -13.00 5.71 -8.46
CA ALA A 24 -12.65 7.09 -8.15
C ALA A 24 -13.66 7.80 -7.24
N ALA A 25 -14.93 7.39 -7.26
CA ALA A 25 -16.00 7.97 -6.44
C ALA A 25 -16.50 7.03 -5.34
N GLY A 26 -15.84 5.89 -5.13
CA GLY A 26 -16.24 4.91 -4.13
C GLY A 26 -15.88 5.34 -2.71
N ARG A 27 -16.44 4.62 -1.74
CA ARG A 27 -16.08 4.80 -0.33
C ARG A 27 -14.67 4.30 -0.07
N TRP A 28 -13.95 4.99 0.81
CA TRP A 28 -12.72 4.47 1.36
C TRP A 28 -13.01 3.27 2.26
N MET A 29 -12.27 2.20 2.05
CA MET A 29 -12.34 0.98 2.86
C MET A 29 -10.99 0.69 3.46
N LEU A 30 -10.97 -0.02 4.58
CA LEU A 30 -9.75 -0.34 5.30
C LEU A 30 -9.36 -1.81 5.08
N GLY A 31 -8.06 -2.05 5.05
CA GLY A 31 -7.50 -3.38 4.96
C GLY A 31 -6.09 -3.42 5.53
N ARG A 32 -5.48 -4.60 5.45
CA ARG A 32 -4.09 -4.81 5.87
C ARG A 32 -3.29 -5.43 4.74
N ILE A 33 -2.08 -4.94 4.55
CA ILE A 33 -1.18 -5.46 3.53
C ILE A 33 -0.75 -6.89 3.91
N GLN A 34 -0.88 -7.81 2.97
CA GLN A 34 -0.38 -9.18 3.10
C GLN A 34 0.91 -9.37 2.31
N GLY A 35 1.02 -8.75 1.13
CA GLY A 35 2.20 -8.94 0.33
C GLY A 35 2.13 -8.27 -1.02
N VAL A 36 3.15 -8.52 -1.84
CA VAL A 36 3.24 -8.03 -3.21
C VAL A 36 3.33 -9.22 -4.17
N ASN A 37 2.62 -9.12 -5.29
CA ASN A 37 2.60 -10.15 -6.32
C ASN A 37 3.66 -9.89 -7.38
N ALA A 38 3.93 -10.90 -8.20
CA ALA A 38 4.94 -10.82 -9.24
C ALA A 38 4.66 -9.72 -10.28
N ASP A 39 3.38 -9.37 -10.49
CA ASP A 39 2.96 -8.31 -11.42
C ASP A 39 3.01 -6.91 -10.80
N GLY A 40 3.45 -6.79 -9.55
CA GLY A 40 3.50 -5.53 -8.83
C GLY A 40 2.23 -5.14 -8.10
N SER A 41 1.16 -5.92 -8.22
CA SER A 41 -0.06 -5.66 -7.45
C SER A 41 0.15 -6.02 -5.98
N ILE A 42 -0.61 -5.35 -5.11
CA ILE A 42 -0.53 -5.54 -3.66
C ILE A 42 -1.70 -6.40 -3.21
N THR A 43 -1.40 -7.48 -2.50
CA THR A 43 -2.42 -8.31 -1.86
C THR A 43 -2.70 -7.75 -0.47
N LEU A 44 -3.98 -7.53 -0.19
CA LEU A 44 -4.43 -7.02 1.10
C LEU A 44 -5.63 -7.83 1.59
N HIS A 45 -5.85 -7.80 2.90
CA HIS A 45 -7.03 -8.36 3.53
C HIS A 45 -8.07 -7.25 3.70
N ASP A 46 -9.24 -7.44 3.08
CA ASP A 46 -10.35 -6.50 3.17
C ASP A 46 -11.10 -6.72 4.48
N HIS A 47 -11.10 -5.73 5.37
CA HIS A 47 -11.76 -5.83 6.67
C HIS A 47 -13.28 -5.95 6.55
N HIS A 48 -13.88 -5.38 5.51
CA HIS A 48 -15.34 -5.43 5.33
C HIS A 48 -15.83 -6.79 4.85
N GLN A 49 -15.11 -7.40 3.91
CA GLN A 49 -15.52 -8.65 3.30
C GLN A 49 -14.81 -9.87 3.87
N GLY A 50 -13.79 -9.66 4.69
CA GLY A 50 -13.01 -10.75 5.26
C GLY A 50 -12.29 -11.59 4.21
N ALA A 51 -11.96 -11.01 3.07
CA ALA A 51 -11.37 -11.72 1.94
C ALA A 51 -10.10 -11.02 1.46
N ALA A 52 -9.20 -11.78 0.85
CA ALA A 52 -8.01 -11.23 0.23
C ALA A 52 -8.37 -10.56 -1.11
N ARG A 53 -7.73 -9.44 -1.39
CA ARG A 53 -7.85 -8.71 -2.64
C ARG A 53 -6.48 -8.33 -3.15
N SER A 54 -6.33 -8.25 -4.48
CA SER A 54 -5.12 -7.72 -5.09
C SER A 54 -5.46 -6.46 -5.87
N LEU A 55 -4.78 -5.38 -5.57
CA LEU A 55 -5.01 -4.07 -6.19
C LEU A 55 -3.67 -3.47 -6.62
N ARG A 56 -3.73 -2.61 -7.64
CA ARG A 56 -2.56 -1.87 -8.08
C ARG A 56 -2.13 -0.85 -7.02
N PRO A 57 -0.83 -0.57 -6.89
CA PRO A 57 -0.35 0.39 -5.88
C PRO A 57 -1.00 1.77 -5.97
N ASP A 58 -1.33 2.24 -7.18
CA ASP A 58 -1.97 3.55 -7.38
C ASP A 58 -3.39 3.64 -6.83
N ARG A 59 -3.99 2.50 -6.45
CA ARG A 59 -5.32 2.44 -5.85
C ARG A 59 -5.32 2.35 -4.34
N LEU A 60 -4.15 2.35 -3.74
CA LEU A 60 -3.97 2.17 -2.31
C LEU A 60 -3.36 3.41 -1.68
N GLU A 61 -3.72 3.68 -0.43
CA GLU A 61 -3.07 4.70 0.37
C GLU A 61 -2.62 4.12 1.70
N VAL A 62 -1.45 4.55 2.15
CA VAL A 62 -0.86 4.17 3.44
C VAL A 62 -0.58 5.41 4.26
N ARG A 63 -0.46 5.25 5.59
CA ARG A 63 -0.12 6.35 6.47
C ARG A 63 1.38 6.56 6.48
N ARG A 64 1.79 7.80 6.22
CA ARG A 64 3.20 8.21 6.28
C ARG A 64 3.30 9.59 6.89
N PRO A 65 4.45 9.94 7.52
CA PRO A 65 4.64 11.29 8.03
C PRO A 65 4.55 12.31 6.90
N GLY A 66 3.71 13.32 7.10
CA GLY A 66 3.61 14.46 6.18
C GLY A 66 4.66 15.52 6.49
N PRO A 67 4.57 16.69 5.81
CA PRO A 67 5.59 17.75 5.95
C PRO A 67 5.79 18.28 7.36
N ARG A 68 4.79 18.17 8.22
CA ARG A 68 4.86 18.62 9.63
C ARG A 68 4.99 17.46 10.62
N GLY A 69 5.35 16.28 10.15
CA GLY A 69 5.49 15.10 10.99
C GLY A 69 4.17 14.42 11.38
N LYS A 70 3.02 14.95 10.97
CA LYS A 70 1.72 14.32 11.21
C LYS A 70 1.51 13.20 10.20
N LEU A 71 0.97 12.07 10.69
CA LEU A 71 0.61 10.97 9.79
C LEU A 71 -0.53 11.39 8.86
N CYS A 72 -0.34 11.13 7.57
CA CYS A 72 -1.37 11.37 6.56
C CYS A 72 -1.40 10.21 5.57
N TRP A 73 -2.54 10.08 4.89
CA TRP A 73 -2.70 9.08 3.86
C TRP A 73 -1.97 9.52 2.60
N GLN A 74 -1.10 8.66 2.08
CA GLN A 74 -0.34 8.92 0.86
C GLN A 74 -0.51 7.76 -0.11
N ASN A 75 -0.58 8.06 -1.40
CA ASN A 75 -0.72 7.05 -2.44
C ASN A 75 0.50 6.12 -2.47
N VAL A 76 0.25 4.81 -2.50
CA VAL A 76 1.32 3.81 -2.48
C VAL A 76 2.21 3.93 -3.71
N GLY A 77 1.64 4.26 -4.89
CA GLY A 77 2.44 4.47 -6.09
C GLY A 77 3.49 5.56 -5.92
N VAL A 78 3.11 6.67 -5.27
CA VAL A 78 4.04 7.78 -4.99
C VAL A 78 5.09 7.36 -3.97
N VAL A 79 4.69 6.66 -2.91
CA VAL A 79 5.60 6.15 -1.88
C VAL A 79 6.62 5.20 -2.50
N ALA A 80 6.19 4.29 -3.37
CA ALA A 80 7.06 3.35 -4.04
C ALA A 80 8.09 4.03 -4.93
N ILE A 81 7.68 5.05 -5.70
CA ILE A 81 8.59 5.80 -6.56
C ILE A 81 9.64 6.51 -5.72
N THR A 82 9.24 7.17 -4.64
CA THR A 82 10.16 7.86 -3.74
C THR A 82 11.17 6.89 -3.13
N TRP A 83 10.71 5.71 -2.73
CA TRP A 83 11.57 4.68 -2.15
C TRP A 83 12.60 4.18 -3.16
N GLU A 84 12.19 3.94 -4.41
CA GLU A 84 13.11 3.56 -5.48
C GLU A 84 14.16 4.61 -5.75
N GLN A 85 13.78 5.88 -5.75
CA GLN A 85 14.74 6.99 -5.92
C GLN A 85 15.78 7.02 -4.80
N LEU A 86 15.36 6.77 -3.57
CA LEU A 86 16.29 6.70 -2.43
C LEU A 86 17.26 5.53 -2.55
N SER A 87 16.86 4.42 -3.13
CA SER A 87 17.69 3.24 -3.28
C SER A 87 18.74 3.35 -4.38
N LEU A 88 18.64 4.36 -5.25
CA LEU A 88 19.62 4.65 -6.30
C LEU A 88 20.83 5.44 -5.79
N TRP A 89 20.77 5.95 -4.60
CA TRP A 89 21.85 6.71 -3.96
C TRP A 89 22.61 5.83 -2.97
#